data_2afc8aa33ca777cb954ca10cadc5b2dd
#
_entry.id   2afc8aa33ca777cb954ca10cadc5b2dd
#
_cell.length_a   1.000
_cell.length_b   1.000
_cell.length_c   1.000
_cell.angle_alpha   90.00
_cell.angle_beta   90.00
_cell.angle_gamma   90.00
#
_symmetry.space_group_name_H-M   'P 1'
#
loop_
_entity.id
_entity.type
_entity.pdbx_description
1 polymer ?
#
loop_
_entity_poly.entity_id
_entity_poly.type
_entity_poly.pdbx_seq_one_letter_code
_entity_poly.pdbx_strand_id
1 'polypeptide(L)'
;MNRISVFAIIFTLFIPLGSYAQYASSSKTPKKAGDLIESTSYNDHKRGAPRMLQYLPSGEEFVCVNGKNRYTRALYGGHTAWRLETGDRPIFATYVKNDCRNIRFRLHLPDGTVTPLEETDWCEARYNPGTRTYALKDKAWGENCSLKVSVLASLTEEMAVWELSGELPAGCELEVLNSPIRRKKLSRSGDMGADPPGCFEPAEDGTVLQTLKCRFPADGHLYVGISGNELKEMRDGGVQYLALQKACRELAGRIRITTPDPYFNTLGGALAVAADGIWGEEGVWLHGTVGWRMPLSGWRAAYVGDVLGWHDRARTHFDNYAASQVTEVPNTISHPAQDSALALARSAKIWGTPQYSNGYICRNPRRNNQMHHYDMNLCYIDELLWHFNWTGDLEYARRMWPLLTLHLAWEKRNFDPDNDGLYDAYACIWASDALYYNSGAVTHSSAYNYRGNKLAALIAEKIGEDPTPYREEADKILKALNTRLWLPERGHWAEFQDFMGHRRLHEDAAVWTIYHALDSDVADPFQAYLATSYIDREIPHIPVVT
;
A
#
# COMPACT_ATOMS: atom_id res chain seq x y z
N MET A 1 63.14 -22.12 23.47
CA MET A 1 62.05 -21.73 24.41
C MET A 1 61.60 -20.32 24.06
N ASN A 2 60.60 -20.20 23.22
CA ASN A 2 59.94 -18.91 22.95
C ASN A 2 58.43 -19.14 22.88
N ARG A 3 57.73 -18.51 23.82
CA ARG A 3 56.27 -18.55 23.90
C ARG A 3 55.69 -17.58 22.86
N ILE A 4 54.87 -18.11 21.95
CA ILE A 4 54.05 -17.30 21.05
C ILE A 4 52.70 -17.11 21.74
N SER A 5 52.39 -15.86 22.10
CA SER A 5 51.09 -15.43 22.60
C SER A 5 50.16 -15.23 21.40
N VAL A 6 49.09 -15.98 21.35
CA VAL A 6 48.02 -15.81 20.37
C VAL A 6 47.04 -14.77 20.95
N PHE A 7 47.02 -13.59 20.35
CA PHE A 7 45.96 -12.60 20.61
C PHE A 7 44.72 -12.97 19.77
N ALA A 8 43.67 -13.43 20.43
CA ALA A 8 42.36 -13.55 19.82
C ALA A 8 41.71 -12.16 19.78
N ILE A 9 41.60 -11.60 18.58
CA ILE A 9 40.81 -10.39 18.33
C ILE A 9 39.36 -10.81 18.20
N ILE A 10 38.54 -10.55 19.21
CA ILE A 10 37.11 -10.68 19.16
C ILE A 10 36.59 -9.43 18.44
N PHE A 11 36.19 -9.60 17.16
CA PHE A 11 35.41 -8.61 16.45
C PHE A 11 33.95 -8.70 16.94
N THR A 12 33.57 -7.83 17.81
CA THR A 12 32.17 -7.61 18.17
C THR A 12 31.53 -6.83 17.03
N LEU A 13 30.84 -7.50 16.15
CA LEU A 13 29.95 -6.89 15.17
C LEU A 13 28.78 -6.23 15.94
N PHE A 14 28.85 -4.95 16.13
CA PHE A 14 27.68 -4.14 16.46
C PHE A 14 26.80 -4.06 15.20
N ILE A 15 25.86 -4.97 15.08
CA ILE A 15 24.71 -4.80 14.20
C ILE A 15 23.77 -3.84 14.94
N PRO A 16 23.41 -2.70 14.38
CA PRO A 16 22.39 -1.87 15.01
C PRO A 16 21.03 -2.60 14.93
N LEU A 17 20.65 -3.25 16.00
CA LEU A 17 19.30 -3.80 16.25
C LEU A 17 18.28 -2.67 16.46
N GLY A 18 18.27 -1.68 15.56
CA GLY A 18 17.54 -0.43 15.77
C GLY A 18 16.26 -0.24 14.96
N SER A 19 15.77 -1.19 14.20
CA SER A 19 14.59 -0.95 13.36
C SER A 19 13.46 -1.96 13.44
N TYR A 20 13.57 -3.02 14.23
CA TYR A 20 12.49 -4.01 14.39
C TYR A 20 11.72 -3.93 15.72
N ALA A 21 12.11 -3.06 16.63
CA ALA A 21 11.57 -3.03 17.99
C ALA A 21 10.45 -2.01 18.24
N GLN A 22 9.96 -1.29 17.22
CA GLN A 22 8.95 -0.24 17.42
C GLN A 22 7.51 -0.61 17.08
N TYR A 23 7.25 -1.84 16.67
CA TYR A 23 5.87 -2.38 16.61
C TYR A 23 5.42 -3.11 17.88
N ALA A 24 6.22 -3.06 18.93
CA ALA A 24 5.77 -3.51 20.23
C ALA A 24 4.69 -2.55 20.75
N SER A 25 3.44 -3.04 20.75
CA SER A 25 2.31 -2.37 21.39
C SER A 25 2.71 -1.85 22.76
N SER A 26 2.18 -0.70 23.14
CA SER A 26 2.33 -0.09 24.47
C SER A 26 1.72 -0.91 25.62
N SER A 27 1.43 -2.20 25.45
CA SER A 27 1.04 -3.09 26.52
C SER A 27 2.28 -3.44 27.34
N LYS A 28 2.30 -3.03 28.58
CA LYS A 28 3.39 -3.20 29.55
C LYS A 28 3.72 -4.67 29.88
N THR A 29 3.08 -5.62 29.26
CA THR A 29 3.36 -7.06 29.42
C THR A 29 3.26 -7.74 28.06
N PRO A 30 4.38 -8.18 27.45
CA PRO A 30 4.31 -9.00 26.25
C PRO A 30 3.60 -10.31 26.62
N LYS A 31 2.41 -10.51 26.09
CA LYS A 31 1.77 -11.83 26.15
C LYS A 31 2.64 -12.79 25.35
N LYS A 32 2.97 -13.94 25.93
CA LYS A 32 3.65 -15.02 25.20
C LYS A 32 2.78 -15.43 24.03
N ALA A 33 3.37 -15.68 22.87
CA ALA A 33 2.61 -16.12 21.69
C ALA A 33 1.72 -17.34 21.98
N GLY A 34 2.16 -18.26 22.84
CA GLY A 34 1.37 -19.40 23.31
C GLY A 34 0.09 -19.01 24.04
N ASP A 35 0.12 -17.97 24.87
CA ASP A 35 -1.06 -17.53 25.64
C ASP A 35 -2.20 -17.03 24.73
N LEU A 36 -1.87 -16.55 23.53
CA LEU A 36 -2.86 -16.12 22.53
C LEU A 36 -3.49 -17.32 21.81
N ILE A 37 -2.74 -18.38 21.59
CA ILE A 37 -3.21 -19.59 20.91
C ILE A 37 -4.06 -20.44 21.88
N GLU A 38 -3.65 -20.55 23.14
CA GLU A 38 -4.36 -21.34 24.17
C GLU A 38 -5.68 -20.70 24.62
N SER A 39 -5.83 -19.38 24.46
CA SER A 39 -7.02 -18.65 24.92
C SER A 39 -8.16 -18.59 23.92
N THR A 40 -7.96 -19.06 22.69
CA THR A 40 -8.96 -18.95 21.61
C THR A 40 -9.55 -20.31 21.27
N SER A 41 -10.88 -20.39 21.29
CA SER A 41 -11.59 -21.55 20.74
C SER A 41 -11.43 -21.58 19.20
N TYR A 42 -11.67 -22.73 18.56
CA TYR A 42 -11.65 -22.85 17.11
C TYR A 42 -12.49 -21.78 16.38
N ASN A 43 -13.64 -21.41 16.95
CA ASN A 43 -14.49 -20.36 16.41
C ASN A 43 -13.90 -18.95 16.62
N ASP A 44 -13.15 -18.75 17.69
CA ASP A 44 -12.49 -17.49 17.98
C ASP A 44 -11.26 -17.29 17.10
N HIS A 45 -10.56 -18.35 16.68
CA HIS A 45 -9.48 -18.31 15.70
C HIS A 45 -9.93 -17.68 14.38
N LYS A 46 -11.13 -17.99 13.92
CA LYS A 46 -11.66 -17.45 12.66
C LYS A 46 -11.99 -15.97 12.72
N ARG A 47 -12.41 -15.49 13.88
CA ARG A 47 -12.93 -14.12 14.04
C ARG A 47 -11.97 -13.18 14.73
N GLY A 48 -10.92 -13.69 15.36
CA GLY A 48 -10.09 -12.95 16.26
C GLY A 48 -10.85 -12.46 17.50
N ALA A 49 -10.16 -11.84 18.44
CA ALA A 49 -10.81 -11.17 19.55
C ALA A 49 -11.59 -9.93 19.07
N PRO A 50 -12.74 -9.60 19.66
CA PRO A 50 -13.45 -8.37 19.37
C PRO A 50 -12.52 -7.18 19.54
N ARG A 51 -12.43 -6.34 18.52
CA ARG A 51 -11.67 -5.09 18.59
C ARG A 51 -12.59 -3.97 19.01
N MET A 52 -12.08 -3.12 19.86
CA MET A 52 -12.67 -1.80 20.11
C MET A 52 -12.29 -0.91 18.93
N LEU A 53 -13.12 -0.86 17.91
CA LEU A 53 -12.93 0.06 16.80
C LEU A 53 -13.40 1.45 17.24
N GLN A 54 -12.55 2.46 17.05
CA GLN A 54 -12.90 3.84 17.37
C GLN A 54 -13.82 4.45 16.30
N TYR A 55 -13.65 4.03 15.04
CA TYR A 55 -14.48 4.44 13.93
C TYR A 55 -15.52 3.38 13.61
N LEU A 56 -16.78 3.76 13.74
CA LEU A 56 -17.92 2.89 13.47
C LEU A 56 -18.60 3.30 12.16
N PRO A 57 -19.12 2.35 11.38
CA PRO A 57 -19.85 2.66 10.17
C PRO A 57 -21.20 3.31 10.49
N SER A 58 -21.55 4.33 9.72
CA SER A 58 -22.84 5.02 9.77
C SER A 58 -23.24 5.42 8.36
N GLY A 59 -24.08 4.62 7.70
CA GLY A 59 -24.33 4.74 6.27
C GLY A 59 -23.08 4.49 5.45
N GLU A 60 -22.65 5.44 4.65
CA GLU A 60 -21.42 5.38 3.84
C GLU A 60 -20.22 6.06 4.54
N GLU A 61 -20.35 6.45 5.79
CA GLU A 61 -19.33 7.18 6.55
C GLU A 61 -18.78 6.35 7.71
N PHE A 62 -17.57 6.66 8.11
CA PHE A 62 -17.00 6.22 9.38
C PHE A 62 -17.06 7.35 10.40
N VAL A 63 -17.58 7.06 11.57
CA VAL A 63 -17.84 8.04 12.65
C VAL A 63 -17.05 7.70 13.90
N CYS A 64 -16.43 8.71 14.49
CA CYS A 64 -15.75 8.63 15.79
C CYS A 64 -16.16 9.79 16.68
N VAL A 65 -16.59 9.53 17.91
CA VAL A 65 -16.97 10.54 18.88
C VAL A 65 -15.87 10.70 19.93
N ASN A 66 -15.44 11.93 20.16
CA ASN A 66 -14.42 12.30 21.14
C ASN A 66 -13.12 11.49 21.03
N GLY A 67 -12.73 11.15 19.78
CA GLY A 67 -11.47 10.50 19.49
C GLY A 67 -10.27 11.33 19.93
N LYS A 68 -9.15 10.66 20.17
CA LYS A 68 -7.92 11.26 20.71
C LYS A 68 -6.70 11.10 19.82
N ASN A 69 -6.84 10.37 18.72
CA ASN A 69 -5.70 10.14 17.83
C ASN A 69 -5.47 11.37 16.95
N ARG A 70 -4.19 11.66 16.80
CA ARG A 70 -3.74 12.75 15.95
C ARG A 70 -3.32 12.20 14.60
N TYR A 71 -3.70 12.87 13.51
CA TYR A 71 -3.30 12.56 12.13
C TYR A 71 -3.63 11.12 11.70
N THR A 72 -4.91 10.77 11.75
CA THR A 72 -5.41 9.41 11.46
C THR A 72 -5.84 9.20 10.02
N ARG A 73 -6.03 10.27 9.26
CA ARG A 73 -6.48 10.23 7.86
C ARG A 73 -5.80 11.31 7.05
N ALA A 74 -5.20 10.92 5.93
CA ALA A 74 -4.69 11.86 4.95
C ALA A 74 -5.72 12.10 3.82
N LEU A 75 -5.86 13.35 3.40
CA LEU A 75 -6.54 13.74 2.18
C LEU A 75 -5.47 14.08 1.15
N TYR A 76 -5.54 13.44 -0.01
CA TYR A 76 -4.52 13.55 -1.06
C TYR A 76 -4.94 14.57 -2.11
N GLY A 77 -3.97 15.28 -2.69
CA GLY A 77 -4.21 16.28 -3.73
C GLY A 77 -3.17 16.24 -4.86
N GLY A 78 -3.64 16.45 -6.08
CA GLY A 78 -2.81 16.70 -7.25
C GLY A 78 -1.98 15.53 -7.78
N HIS A 79 -2.21 14.29 -7.35
CA HIS A 79 -1.41 13.11 -7.70
C HIS A 79 0.10 13.26 -7.36
N THR A 80 0.43 14.21 -6.51
CA THR A 80 1.78 14.45 -6.00
C THR A 80 1.96 13.83 -4.60
N ALA A 81 3.07 14.11 -3.94
CA ALA A 81 3.26 13.74 -2.54
C ALA A 81 2.51 14.67 -1.57
N TRP A 82 1.90 15.73 -2.06
CA TRP A 82 1.13 16.66 -1.23
C TRP A 82 -0.07 15.97 -0.61
N ARG A 83 -0.30 16.24 0.64
CA ARG A 83 -1.48 15.78 1.37
C ARG A 83 -1.78 16.67 2.55
N LEU A 84 -3.03 16.62 3.00
CA LEU A 84 -3.47 17.20 4.25
C LEU A 84 -3.73 16.08 5.26
N GLU A 85 -2.91 16.00 6.29
CA GLU A 85 -3.12 15.11 7.43
C GLU A 85 -4.25 15.65 8.29
N THR A 86 -5.14 14.77 8.78
CA THR A 86 -6.27 15.11 9.63
C THR A 86 -6.36 14.20 10.84
N GLY A 87 -6.82 14.72 11.98
CA GLY A 87 -6.94 13.96 13.23
C GLY A 87 -8.37 13.53 13.56
N ASP A 88 -8.55 12.90 14.72
CA ASP A 88 -9.87 12.61 15.28
C ASP A 88 -10.59 13.90 15.74
N ARG A 89 -9.84 14.97 15.91
CA ARG A 89 -10.30 16.33 16.17
C ARG A 89 -9.74 17.25 15.09
N PRO A 90 -10.26 18.47 14.92
CA PRO A 90 -9.87 19.38 13.84
C PRO A 90 -8.43 19.92 14.01
N ILE A 91 -7.48 19.04 13.87
CA ILE A 91 -6.05 19.33 13.76
C ILE A 91 -5.58 18.91 12.38
N PHE A 92 -4.75 19.74 11.76
CA PHE A 92 -4.33 19.52 10.40
C PHE A 92 -2.82 19.74 10.24
N ALA A 93 -2.23 19.03 9.32
CA ALA A 93 -0.86 19.32 8.88
C ALA A 93 -0.75 19.11 7.37
N THR A 94 -0.07 20.01 6.68
CA THR A 94 0.28 19.79 5.29
C THR A 94 1.60 19.05 5.19
N TYR A 95 1.66 18.11 4.27
CA TYR A 95 2.93 17.56 3.82
C TYR A 95 3.29 18.20 2.48
N VAL A 96 4.34 18.99 2.50
CA VAL A 96 5.06 19.45 1.32
C VAL A 96 6.51 19.01 1.51
N LYS A 97 7.13 18.43 0.50
CA LYS A 97 8.49 17.91 0.63
C LYS A 97 9.44 18.97 1.21
N ASN A 98 10.01 18.69 2.38
CA ASN A 98 10.92 19.55 3.14
C ASN A 98 10.31 20.84 3.73
N ASP A 99 8.99 21.02 3.64
CA ASP A 99 8.31 22.22 4.14
C ASP A 99 6.89 21.92 4.63
N CYS A 100 6.80 21.07 5.66
CA CYS A 100 5.51 20.72 6.27
C CYS A 100 5.03 21.81 7.24
N ARG A 101 3.73 21.96 7.34
CA ARG A 101 3.08 22.95 8.22
C ARG A 101 2.08 22.28 9.14
N ASN A 102 1.90 22.88 10.32
CA ASN A 102 0.80 22.60 11.24
C ASN A 102 -0.23 23.69 11.10
N ILE A 103 -1.50 23.31 10.93
CA ILE A 103 -2.62 24.24 10.74
C ILE A 103 -3.59 24.04 11.89
N ARG A 104 -3.84 25.11 12.65
CA ARG A 104 -4.76 25.12 13.79
C ARG A 104 -5.81 26.18 13.65
N PHE A 105 -6.98 25.89 14.18
CA PHE A 105 -8.15 26.75 14.16
C PHE A 105 -8.52 27.12 15.59
N ARG A 106 -8.80 28.41 15.82
CA ARG A 106 -9.29 28.95 17.09
C ARG A 106 -10.52 29.79 16.86
N LEU A 107 -11.51 29.63 17.72
CA LEU A 107 -12.68 30.48 17.72
C LEU A 107 -12.53 31.53 18.82
N HIS A 108 -12.62 32.79 18.44
CA HIS A 108 -12.64 33.93 19.34
C HIS A 108 -14.09 34.39 19.56
N LEU A 109 -14.53 34.41 20.79
CA LEU A 109 -15.84 34.91 21.17
C LEU A 109 -15.80 36.43 21.49
N PRO A 110 -16.94 37.13 21.42
CA PRO A 110 -16.98 38.57 21.70
C PRO A 110 -16.57 38.96 23.11
N ASP A 111 -16.68 38.04 24.07
CA ASP A 111 -16.27 38.26 25.48
C ASP A 111 -14.75 38.10 25.71
N GLY A 112 -14.00 37.77 24.66
CA GLY A 112 -12.55 37.54 24.71
C GLY A 112 -12.18 36.11 24.97
N THR A 113 -13.11 35.19 25.17
CA THR A 113 -12.84 33.77 25.29
C THR A 113 -12.29 33.21 23.96
N VAL A 114 -11.25 32.34 24.02
CA VAL A 114 -10.65 31.73 22.86
C VAL A 114 -10.69 30.21 23.02
N THR A 115 -11.35 29.52 22.09
CA THR A 115 -11.46 28.05 22.06
C THR A 115 -10.67 27.49 20.91
N PRO A 116 -9.55 26.72 21.14
CA PRO A 116 -8.96 25.90 20.10
C PRO A 116 -9.96 24.83 19.67
N LEU A 117 -10.19 24.67 18.36
CA LEU A 117 -11.24 23.75 17.87
C LEU A 117 -10.95 22.29 18.20
N GLU A 118 -9.67 21.92 18.33
CA GLU A 118 -9.27 20.57 18.75
C GLU A 118 -9.51 20.27 20.24
N GLU A 119 -9.78 21.30 21.07
CA GLU A 119 -9.97 21.18 22.52
C GLU A 119 -11.44 21.27 22.95
N THR A 120 -12.37 21.42 22.01
CA THR A 120 -13.79 21.51 22.30
C THR A 120 -14.32 20.36 23.16
N ASP A 121 -15.33 20.62 24.02
CA ASP A 121 -15.89 19.63 24.94
C ASP A 121 -16.45 18.41 24.23
N TRP A 122 -17.01 18.57 23.02
CA TRP A 122 -17.54 17.50 22.22
C TRP A 122 -17.17 17.66 20.75
N CYS A 123 -16.74 16.52 20.15
CA CYS A 123 -16.36 16.43 18.74
C CYS A 123 -16.83 15.11 18.17
N GLU A 124 -17.65 15.17 17.13
CA GLU A 124 -17.94 14.01 16.26
C GLU A 124 -17.19 14.18 14.95
N ALA A 125 -16.26 13.27 14.70
CA ALA A 125 -15.48 13.24 13.48
C ALA A 125 -16.06 12.21 12.52
N ARG A 126 -16.28 12.62 11.25
CA ARG A 126 -16.77 11.76 10.18
C ARG A 126 -15.77 11.72 9.04
N TYR A 127 -15.53 10.53 8.52
CA TYR A 127 -14.83 10.33 7.27
C TYR A 127 -15.82 9.79 6.23
N ASN A 128 -16.13 10.62 5.27
CA ASN A 128 -16.74 10.23 4.00
C ASN A 128 -15.61 10.20 2.97
N PRO A 129 -15.54 9.21 2.05
CA PRO A 129 -14.40 9.07 1.15
C PRO A 129 -13.95 10.37 0.48
N GLY A 130 -12.70 10.78 0.73
CA GLY A 130 -12.15 12.06 0.27
C GLY A 130 -12.53 13.31 1.08
N THR A 131 -13.38 13.19 2.11
CA THR A 131 -13.86 14.31 2.93
C THR A 131 -13.68 14.01 4.40
N ARG A 132 -13.28 15.02 5.17
CA ARG A 132 -13.25 14.96 6.64
C ARG A 132 -14.18 16.02 7.21
N THR A 133 -15.10 15.61 8.08
CA THR A 133 -16.08 16.53 8.73
C THR A 133 -16.02 16.38 10.24
N TYR A 134 -16.17 17.50 10.93
CA TYR A 134 -16.24 17.55 12.38
C TYR A 134 -17.48 18.35 12.78
N ALA A 135 -18.28 17.81 13.70
CA ALA A 135 -19.31 18.56 14.41
C ALA A 135 -18.79 18.83 15.83
N LEU A 136 -18.79 20.08 16.23
CA LEU A 136 -18.16 20.57 17.44
C LEU A 136 -19.19 21.28 18.34
N LYS A 137 -19.07 21.05 19.64
CA LYS A 137 -19.79 21.80 20.68
C LYS A 137 -18.86 22.11 21.83
N ASP A 138 -19.05 23.29 22.41
CA ASP A 138 -18.31 23.75 23.57
C ASP A 138 -19.24 24.56 24.50
N LYS A 139 -19.11 24.34 25.80
CA LYS A 139 -19.95 25.03 26.81
C LYS A 139 -19.73 26.53 26.79
N ALA A 140 -18.50 26.97 26.47
CA ALA A 140 -18.19 28.39 26.38
C ALA A 140 -18.98 29.10 25.26
N TRP A 141 -19.44 28.37 24.25
CA TRP A 141 -20.19 28.94 23.13
C TRP A 141 -21.68 29.16 23.45
N GLY A 142 -22.23 28.39 24.41
CA GLY A 142 -23.63 28.33 24.76
C GLY A 142 -24.32 27.03 24.36
N GLU A 143 -25.44 26.71 25.02
CA GLU A 143 -26.11 25.41 24.91
C GLU A 143 -26.59 25.05 23.51
N ASN A 144 -27.00 26.03 22.71
CA ASN A 144 -27.53 25.83 21.36
C ASN A 144 -26.48 26.08 20.27
N CYS A 145 -25.24 26.36 20.65
CA CYS A 145 -24.20 26.69 19.69
C CYS A 145 -23.46 25.41 19.23
N SER A 146 -23.17 25.39 17.94
CA SER A 146 -22.39 24.32 17.33
C SER A 146 -21.65 24.84 16.11
N LEU A 147 -20.52 24.20 15.78
CA LEU A 147 -19.73 24.50 14.60
C LEU A 147 -19.47 23.20 13.84
N LYS A 148 -19.74 23.22 12.55
CA LYS A 148 -19.35 22.17 11.63
C LYS A 148 -18.12 22.65 10.86
N VAL A 149 -17.09 21.80 10.79
CA VAL A 149 -15.89 22.01 9.98
C VAL A 149 -15.79 20.85 8.99
N SER A 150 -15.77 21.14 7.71
CA SER A 150 -15.64 20.11 6.68
C SER A 150 -14.49 20.46 5.75
N VAL A 151 -13.65 19.49 5.39
CA VAL A 151 -12.49 19.71 4.55
C VAL A 151 -12.38 18.66 3.46
N LEU A 152 -11.98 19.13 2.27
CA LEU A 152 -11.70 18.32 1.08
C LEU A 152 -10.35 18.74 0.50
N ALA A 153 -9.62 17.77 -0.07
CA ALA A 153 -8.48 18.05 -0.94
C ALA A 153 -8.91 18.05 -2.41
N SER A 154 -8.24 18.86 -3.22
CA SER A 154 -8.40 18.80 -4.67
C SER A 154 -7.83 17.49 -5.21
N LEU A 155 -8.49 16.89 -6.21
CA LEU A 155 -7.98 15.69 -6.89
C LEU A 155 -6.90 16.01 -7.93
N THR A 156 -6.76 17.29 -8.32
CA THR A 156 -5.89 17.71 -9.43
C THR A 156 -4.84 18.75 -9.04
N GLU A 157 -4.94 19.32 -7.85
CA GLU A 157 -4.06 20.39 -7.39
C GLU A 157 -3.60 20.14 -5.95
N GLU A 158 -2.45 20.66 -5.57
CA GLU A 158 -1.92 20.65 -4.19
C GLU A 158 -2.68 21.65 -3.32
N MET A 159 -3.96 21.36 -3.05
CA MET A 159 -4.86 22.30 -2.39
C MET A 159 -5.91 21.56 -1.56
N ALA A 160 -6.34 22.20 -0.47
CA ALA A 160 -7.55 21.82 0.28
C ALA A 160 -8.41 23.04 0.63
N VAL A 161 -9.69 22.80 0.82
CA VAL A 161 -10.65 23.84 1.21
C VAL A 161 -11.45 23.35 2.43
N TRP A 162 -11.50 24.19 3.45
CA TRP A 162 -12.38 24.04 4.61
C TRP A 162 -13.64 24.86 4.41
N GLU A 163 -14.79 24.28 4.70
CA GLU A 163 -16.05 24.95 4.97
C GLU A 163 -16.30 24.92 6.47
N LEU A 164 -16.56 26.06 7.06
CA LEU A 164 -17.00 26.22 8.44
C LEU A 164 -18.40 26.82 8.45
N SER A 165 -19.34 26.16 9.13
CA SER A 165 -20.73 26.64 9.23
C SER A 165 -21.33 26.22 10.55
N GLY A 166 -22.25 27.04 11.09
CA GLY A 166 -22.92 26.69 12.34
C GLY A 166 -23.63 27.82 13.00
N GLU A 167 -24.23 27.53 14.15
CA GLU A 167 -24.90 28.51 15.01
C GLU A 167 -23.91 28.93 16.11
N LEU A 168 -23.37 30.13 15.99
CA LEU A 168 -22.39 30.70 16.90
C LEU A 168 -22.87 32.03 17.45
N PRO A 169 -22.38 32.50 18.61
CA PRO A 169 -22.66 33.85 19.10
C PRO A 169 -22.28 34.90 18.06
N ALA A 170 -23.12 35.94 17.93
CA ALA A 170 -22.85 36.99 16.96
C ALA A 170 -21.54 37.73 17.29
N GLY A 171 -20.71 37.96 16.25
CA GLY A 171 -19.41 38.62 16.39
C GLY A 171 -18.23 37.71 16.69
N CYS A 172 -18.42 36.42 16.62
CA CYS A 172 -17.29 35.46 16.66
C CYS A 172 -16.33 35.65 15.46
N GLU A 173 -15.05 35.47 15.71
CA GLU A 173 -14.02 35.48 14.68
C GLU A 173 -13.25 34.13 14.67
N LEU A 174 -12.93 33.62 13.48
CA LEU A 174 -12.06 32.47 13.30
C LEU A 174 -10.62 32.95 13.12
N GLU A 175 -9.71 32.38 13.90
CA GLU A 175 -8.28 32.54 13.71
C GLU A 175 -7.68 31.23 13.22
N VAL A 176 -6.94 31.29 12.12
CA VAL A 176 -6.23 30.14 11.55
C VAL A 176 -4.73 30.40 11.63
N LEU A 177 -4.02 29.52 12.28
CA LEU A 177 -2.57 29.61 12.49
C LEU A 177 -1.87 28.59 11.58
N ASN A 178 -0.88 29.07 10.84
CA ASN A 178 0.01 28.26 10.01
C ASN A 178 1.42 28.35 10.61
N SER A 179 1.91 27.25 11.14
CA SER A 179 3.16 27.15 11.87
C SER A 179 4.09 26.10 11.25
N PRO A 180 5.42 26.24 11.38
CA PRO A 180 6.32 25.15 11.08
C PRO A 180 6.00 23.94 11.96
N ILE A 181 6.25 22.73 11.47
CA ILE A 181 6.14 21.54 12.31
C ILE A 181 7.37 21.42 13.25
N ARG A 182 7.19 20.69 14.37
CA ARG A 182 8.24 20.46 15.38
C ARG A 182 9.50 19.83 14.78
N ARG A 183 9.33 18.85 13.91
CA ARG A 183 10.45 18.16 13.29
C ARG A 183 10.77 18.73 11.89
N LYS A 184 11.86 19.51 11.79
CA LYS A 184 12.25 20.15 10.53
C LYS A 184 12.51 19.20 9.39
N LYS A 185 12.95 17.96 9.64
CA LYS A 185 13.20 16.93 8.62
C LYS A 185 12.59 15.62 9.06
N LEU A 186 11.59 15.19 8.34
CA LEU A 186 10.96 13.88 8.52
C LEU A 186 11.90 12.77 8.04
N SER A 187 11.94 11.65 8.76
CA SER A 187 12.82 10.52 8.43
C SER A 187 12.27 9.69 7.29
N ARG A 188 10.94 9.56 7.20
CA ARG A 188 10.27 8.76 6.19
C ARG A 188 9.01 9.44 5.66
N SER A 189 9.15 10.70 5.25
CA SER A 189 8.06 11.47 4.63
C SER A 189 6.78 11.54 5.45
N GLY A 190 6.86 11.39 6.79
CA GLY A 190 5.72 11.42 7.69
C GLY A 190 4.97 10.09 7.82
N ASP A 191 5.60 8.99 7.48
CA ASP A 191 5.13 7.66 7.84
C ASP A 191 5.07 7.55 9.37
N MET A 192 3.87 7.37 9.93
CA MET A 192 3.64 7.41 11.38
C MET A 192 4.42 6.36 12.17
N GLY A 193 4.85 5.28 11.53
CA GLY A 193 5.75 4.30 12.13
C GLY A 193 7.17 4.82 12.38
N ALA A 194 7.66 5.71 11.52
CA ALA A 194 9.00 6.29 11.58
C ALA A 194 9.00 7.76 12.04
N ASP A 195 7.93 8.48 11.75
CA ASP A 195 7.70 9.88 12.11
C ASP A 195 6.38 9.96 12.91
N PRO A 196 6.41 9.73 14.25
CA PRO A 196 5.21 9.69 15.06
C PRO A 196 4.45 11.03 15.04
N PRO A 197 3.15 11.05 15.39
CA PRO A 197 2.29 12.24 15.28
C PRO A 197 2.87 13.51 15.89
N GLY A 198 3.65 13.40 16.97
CA GLY A 198 4.34 14.53 17.60
C GLY A 198 5.30 15.29 16.68
N CYS A 199 5.76 14.69 15.58
CA CYS A 199 6.59 15.36 14.57
C CYS A 199 5.83 16.48 13.85
N PHE A 200 4.52 16.33 13.69
CA PHE A 200 3.66 17.29 13.01
C PHE A 200 3.05 18.37 13.92
N GLU A 201 3.28 18.30 15.22
CA GLU A 201 2.90 19.37 16.15
C GLU A 201 3.63 20.66 15.79
N PRO A 202 3.12 21.84 16.21
CA PRO A 202 3.80 23.11 15.99
C PRO A 202 5.22 23.11 16.59
N ALA A 203 6.09 23.89 15.98
CA ALA A 203 7.44 24.12 16.54
C ALA A 203 7.36 24.66 17.98
N GLU A 204 8.26 24.20 18.85
CA GLU A 204 8.24 24.52 20.29
C GLU A 204 8.58 25.97 20.61
N ASP A 205 9.23 26.67 19.67
CA ASP A 205 9.55 28.09 19.80
C ASP A 205 8.34 29.03 19.63
N GLY A 206 7.15 28.47 19.36
CA GLY A 206 5.92 29.22 19.16
C GLY A 206 5.85 30.01 17.84
N THR A 207 6.74 29.75 16.90
CA THR A 207 6.75 30.42 15.59
C THR A 207 5.45 30.21 14.85
N VAL A 208 4.83 31.31 14.41
CA VAL A 208 3.69 31.34 13.49
C VAL A 208 4.13 32.07 12.23
N LEU A 209 3.99 31.43 11.08
CA LEU A 209 4.41 32.00 9.78
C LEU A 209 3.32 32.82 9.14
N GLN A 210 2.06 32.40 9.34
CA GLN A 210 0.89 33.10 8.82
C GLN A 210 -0.26 32.98 9.81
N THR A 211 -0.95 34.09 10.04
CA THR A 211 -2.20 34.15 10.80
C THR A 211 -3.27 34.71 9.89
N LEU A 212 -4.38 34.00 9.78
CA LEU A 212 -5.57 34.46 9.07
C LEU A 212 -6.68 34.67 10.08
N LYS A 213 -7.31 35.86 10.07
CA LYS A 213 -8.51 36.16 10.89
C LYS A 213 -9.68 36.44 9.98
N CYS A 214 -10.76 35.70 10.18
CA CYS A 214 -11.96 35.79 9.37
C CYS A 214 -13.19 36.00 10.25
N ARG A 215 -14.11 36.78 9.76
CA ARG A 215 -15.46 36.93 10.37
C ARG A 215 -16.44 36.03 9.62
N PHE A 216 -17.33 35.40 10.38
CA PHE A 216 -18.38 34.61 9.73
C PHE A 216 -19.30 35.56 8.93
N PRO A 217 -19.56 35.26 7.65
CA PRO A 217 -20.51 36.01 6.83
C PRO A 217 -21.94 35.87 7.35
N ALA A 218 -22.84 36.74 6.88
CA ALA A 218 -24.24 36.74 7.31
C ALA A 218 -25.01 35.46 6.96
N ASP A 219 -24.57 34.73 5.93
CA ASP A 219 -25.11 33.43 5.53
C ASP A 219 -24.57 32.25 6.37
N GLY A 220 -23.64 32.53 7.30
CA GLY A 220 -23.10 31.56 8.24
C GLY A 220 -22.05 30.58 7.63
N HIS A 221 -21.63 30.77 6.38
CA HIS A 221 -20.64 29.90 5.72
C HIS A 221 -19.32 30.64 5.51
N LEU A 222 -18.25 30.13 6.12
CA LEU A 222 -16.91 30.66 5.97
C LEU A 222 -16.03 29.64 5.24
N TYR A 223 -15.28 30.08 4.25
CA TYR A 223 -14.37 29.22 3.47
C TYR A 223 -12.92 29.66 3.65
N VAL A 224 -12.07 28.69 3.98
CA VAL A 224 -10.63 28.85 4.09
C VAL A 224 -9.95 27.86 3.14
N GLY A 225 -9.00 28.31 2.35
CA GLY A 225 -8.22 27.48 1.45
C GLY A 225 -6.76 27.42 1.88
N ILE A 226 -6.10 26.32 1.53
CA ILE A 226 -4.66 26.19 1.55
C ILE A 226 -4.20 25.69 0.17
N SER A 227 -3.22 26.37 -0.43
CA SER A 227 -2.60 25.95 -1.68
C SER A 227 -1.10 25.79 -1.43
N GLY A 228 -0.56 24.57 -1.66
CA GLY A 228 0.74 24.21 -1.12
C GLY A 228 0.76 24.40 0.41
N ASN A 229 1.38 25.48 0.87
CA ASN A 229 1.44 25.87 2.29
C ASN A 229 0.86 27.27 2.57
N GLU A 230 0.23 27.92 1.61
CA GLU A 230 -0.30 29.27 1.74
C GLU A 230 -1.79 29.24 2.08
N LEU A 231 -2.15 29.84 3.23
CA LEU A 231 -3.54 30.01 3.67
C LEU A 231 -4.16 31.26 3.07
N LYS A 232 -5.43 31.17 2.71
CA LYS A 232 -6.24 32.32 2.27
C LYS A 232 -7.72 32.17 2.64
N GLU A 233 -8.37 33.29 2.96
CA GLU A 233 -9.82 33.34 2.96
C GLU A 233 -10.34 33.31 1.52
N MET A 234 -11.39 32.53 1.30
CA MET A 234 -11.94 32.31 -0.05
C MET A 234 -13.33 32.93 -0.13
N ARG A 235 -13.43 34.15 -0.68
CA ARG A 235 -14.73 34.86 -0.80
C ARG A 235 -15.74 34.11 -1.65
N ASP A 236 -15.28 33.47 -2.75
CA ASP A 236 -16.08 32.62 -3.63
C ASP A 236 -15.89 31.14 -3.32
N GLY A 237 -15.50 30.81 -2.09
CA GLY A 237 -15.10 29.48 -1.66
C GLY A 237 -16.18 28.42 -1.81
N GLY A 238 -17.46 28.82 -1.69
CA GLY A 238 -18.60 27.94 -1.83
C GLY A 238 -18.66 27.25 -3.19
N VAL A 239 -18.39 27.97 -4.27
CA VAL A 239 -18.39 27.40 -5.63
C VAL A 239 -17.27 26.36 -5.78
N GLN A 240 -16.09 26.71 -5.30
CA GLN A 240 -14.92 25.81 -5.38
C GLN A 240 -15.12 24.59 -4.47
N TYR A 241 -15.61 24.78 -3.24
CA TYR A 241 -15.92 23.70 -2.31
C TYR A 241 -16.92 22.69 -2.90
N LEU A 242 -18.01 23.18 -3.49
CA LEU A 242 -19.03 22.34 -4.13
C LEU A 242 -18.48 21.58 -5.34
N ALA A 243 -17.60 22.21 -6.12
CA ALA A 243 -16.93 21.55 -7.24
C ALA A 243 -16.02 20.41 -6.76
N LEU A 244 -15.20 20.63 -5.72
CA LEU A 244 -14.37 19.60 -5.10
C LEU A 244 -15.23 18.48 -4.51
N GLN A 245 -16.31 18.83 -3.81
CA GLN A 245 -17.22 17.84 -3.24
C GLN A 245 -17.86 16.95 -4.31
N LYS A 246 -18.26 17.54 -5.43
CA LYS A 246 -18.78 16.79 -6.58
C LYS A 246 -17.73 15.83 -7.13
N ALA A 247 -16.51 16.30 -7.36
CA ALA A 247 -15.41 15.47 -7.85
C ALA A 247 -15.08 14.29 -6.91
N CYS A 248 -15.00 14.54 -5.60
CA CYS A 248 -14.80 13.48 -4.60
C CYS A 248 -15.94 12.45 -4.59
N ARG A 249 -17.19 12.90 -4.70
CA ARG A 249 -18.34 11.98 -4.77
C ARG A 249 -18.35 11.15 -6.04
N GLU A 250 -18.01 11.73 -7.17
CA GLU A 250 -17.91 11.02 -8.46
C GLU A 250 -16.80 9.95 -8.40
N LEU A 251 -15.66 10.29 -7.81
CA LEU A 251 -14.57 9.35 -7.60
C LEU A 251 -14.98 8.22 -6.64
N ALA A 252 -15.50 8.54 -5.47
CA ALA A 252 -15.95 7.56 -4.48
C ALA A 252 -17.07 6.66 -5.03
N GLY A 253 -17.94 7.20 -5.86
CA GLY A 253 -19.06 6.49 -6.49
C GLY A 253 -18.65 5.42 -7.52
N ARG A 254 -17.36 5.29 -7.86
CA ARG A 254 -16.87 4.23 -8.75
C ARG A 254 -16.99 2.84 -8.15
N ILE A 255 -16.92 2.73 -6.82
CA ILE A 255 -17.17 1.47 -6.12
C ILE A 255 -18.34 1.67 -5.17
N ARG A 256 -19.39 0.88 -5.38
CA ARG A 256 -20.55 0.83 -4.48
C ARG A 256 -20.71 -0.59 -3.98
N ILE A 257 -20.75 -0.76 -2.67
CA ILE A 257 -20.90 -2.05 -2.01
C ILE A 257 -22.18 -1.99 -1.18
N THR A 258 -23.03 -3.00 -1.35
CA THR A 258 -24.24 -3.16 -0.54
C THR A 258 -24.30 -4.60 -0.04
N THR A 259 -24.05 -4.80 1.23
CA THR A 259 -24.02 -6.09 1.91
C THR A 259 -24.73 -5.97 3.25
N PRO A 260 -25.03 -7.09 3.94
CA PRO A 260 -25.46 -7.04 5.33
C PRO A 260 -24.43 -6.50 6.32
N ASP A 261 -23.15 -6.46 5.93
CA ASP A 261 -22.06 -5.95 6.77
C ASP A 261 -21.81 -4.45 6.48
N PRO A 262 -22.13 -3.56 7.44
CA PRO A 262 -21.97 -2.12 7.26
C PRO A 262 -20.51 -1.67 7.08
N TYR A 263 -19.53 -2.45 7.58
CA TYR A 263 -18.13 -2.12 7.39
C TYR A 263 -17.70 -2.26 5.93
N PHE A 264 -18.16 -3.30 5.23
CA PHE A 264 -17.90 -3.42 3.80
C PHE A 264 -18.56 -2.30 3.00
N ASN A 265 -19.76 -1.89 3.37
CA ASN A 265 -20.50 -0.84 2.66
C ASN A 265 -19.77 0.50 2.69
N THR A 266 -19.06 0.82 3.78
CA THR A 266 -18.29 2.06 3.91
C THR A 266 -16.92 2.01 3.21
N LEU A 267 -16.43 0.82 2.81
CA LEU A 267 -15.09 0.67 2.22
C LEU A 267 -15.04 1.02 0.73
N GLY A 268 -16.11 0.79 -0.03
CA GLY A 268 -16.10 0.92 -1.49
C GLY A 268 -15.54 2.24 -1.98
N GLY A 269 -16.15 3.34 -1.56
CA GLY A 269 -15.69 4.67 -1.93
C GLY A 269 -14.29 5.02 -1.42
N ALA A 270 -13.93 4.54 -0.22
CA ALA A 270 -12.60 4.74 0.34
C ALA A 270 -11.50 4.05 -0.48
N LEU A 271 -11.78 2.85 -1.02
CA LEU A 271 -10.87 2.14 -1.92
C LEU A 271 -10.65 2.90 -3.22
N ALA A 272 -11.72 3.45 -3.82
CA ALA A 272 -11.60 4.26 -5.04
C ALA A 272 -10.73 5.52 -4.82
N VAL A 273 -10.93 6.23 -3.71
CA VAL A 273 -10.15 7.42 -3.36
C VAL A 273 -8.69 7.05 -3.06
N ALA A 274 -8.44 5.94 -2.36
CA ALA A 274 -7.09 5.47 -2.09
C ALA A 274 -6.35 5.07 -3.37
N ALA A 275 -7.03 4.39 -4.29
CA ALA A 275 -6.47 3.99 -5.58
C ALA A 275 -6.12 5.20 -6.47
N ASP A 276 -6.94 6.26 -6.46
CA ASP A 276 -6.59 7.51 -7.12
C ASP A 276 -5.40 8.21 -6.44
N GLY A 277 -5.35 8.19 -5.11
CA GLY A 277 -4.30 8.83 -4.32
C GLY A 277 -2.89 8.24 -4.54
N ILE A 278 -2.78 6.99 -4.99
CA ILE A 278 -1.49 6.36 -5.32
C ILE A 278 -1.09 6.50 -6.80
N TRP A 279 -1.89 7.13 -7.63
CA TRP A 279 -1.50 7.50 -8.99
C TRP A 279 -0.42 8.58 -8.92
N GLY A 280 0.67 8.42 -9.64
CA GLY A 280 1.80 9.34 -9.63
C GLY A 280 1.91 10.17 -10.91
N GLU A 281 2.62 11.32 -10.82
CA GLU A 281 2.87 12.24 -11.93
C GLU A 281 3.60 11.56 -13.11
N GLU A 282 4.38 10.50 -12.84
CA GLU A 282 5.08 9.74 -13.87
C GLU A 282 4.15 8.84 -14.69
N GLY A 283 2.85 8.84 -14.41
CA GLY A 283 1.87 7.99 -15.09
C GLY A 283 1.99 6.52 -14.69
N VAL A 284 2.24 6.25 -13.42
CA VAL A 284 2.26 4.91 -12.84
C VAL A 284 1.57 4.89 -11.49
N TRP A 285 1.00 3.74 -11.11
CA TRP A 285 0.62 3.51 -9.73
C TRP A 285 1.87 3.29 -8.88
N LEU A 286 1.89 3.94 -7.74
CA LEU A 286 2.99 3.86 -6.79
C LEU A 286 2.74 2.75 -5.78
N HIS A 287 3.79 2.29 -5.10
CA HIS A 287 3.70 1.25 -4.08
C HIS A 287 2.68 1.57 -2.98
N GLY A 288 2.61 2.83 -2.57
CA GLY A 288 1.66 3.28 -1.58
C GLY A 288 1.61 4.79 -1.48
N THR A 289 1.02 5.25 -0.41
CA THR A 289 0.98 6.66 -0.03
C THR A 289 2.05 6.96 1.02
N VAL A 290 2.21 8.21 1.38
CA VAL A 290 3.12 8.65 2.45
C VAL A 290 4.57 8.22 2.19
N GLY A 291 5.20 7.53 3.12
CA GLY A 291 6.59 7.11 3.07
C GLY A 291 6.91 6.05 2.00
N TRP A 292 5.88 5.39 1.49
CA TRP A 292 5.98 4.37 0.44
C TRP A 292 5.54 4.87 -0.95
N ARG A 293 5.43 6.18 -1.12
CA ARG A 293 5.09 6.78 -2.40
C ARG A 293 6.29 6.73 -3.36
N MET A 294 6.54 5.57 -3.92
CA MET A 294 7.64 5.32 -4.84
C MET A 294 7.23 4.35 -5.95
N PRO A 295 7.83 4.45 -7.14
CA PRO A 295 7.56 3.55 -8.25
C PRO A 295 8.11 2.15 -7.95
N LEU A 296 7.30 1.14 -8.25
CA LEU A 296 7.67 -0.28 -8.28
C LEU A 296 6.91 -0.92 -9.44
N SER A 297 7.59 -1.71 -10.26
CA SER A 297 7.02 -2.25 -11.50
C SER A 297 5.81 -3.16 -11.26
N GLY A 298 5.85 -4.00 -10.26
CA GLY A 298 4.77 -4.93 -9.92
C GLY A 298 4.56 -5.01 -8.42
N TRP A 299 3.64 -4.22 -7.89
CA TRP A 299 3.25 -4.25 -6.48
C TRP A 299 1.73 -4.38 -6.32
N ARG A 300 1.07 -5.06 -7.28
CA ARG A 300 -0.38 -5.28 -7.31
C ARG A 300 -1.24 -4.01 -7.41
N ALA A 301 -0.62 -2.85 -7.56
CA ALA A 301 -1.34 -1.59 -7.62
C ALA A 301 -2.09 -1.42 -8.95
N ALA A 302 -1.59 -1.99 -10.04
CA ALA A 302 -2.19 -1.85 -11.37
C ALA A 302 -3.48 -2.66 -11.55
N TYR A 303 -3.74 -3.70 -10.74
CA TYR A 303 -5.02 -4.42 -10.79
C TYR A 303 -6.23 -3.51 -10.57
N VAL A 304 -6.08 -2.45 -9.76
CA VAL A 304 -7.18 -1.51 -9.49
C VAL A 304 -7.62 -0.73 -10.72
N GLY A 305 -6.74 -0.56 -11.70
CA GLY A 305 -7.00 0.26 -12.89
C GLY A 305 -8.21 -0.23 -13.66
N ASP A 306 -8.22 -1.48 -14.01
CA ASP A 306 -9.28 -2.08 -14.83
C ASP A 306 -10.58 -2.23 -14.04
N VAL A 307 -10.51 -2.64 -12.78
CA VAL A 307 -11.67 -2.76 -11.88
C VAL A 307 -12.40 -1.42 -11.73
N LEU A 308 -11.65 -0.31 -11.70
CA LEU A 308 -12.20 1.05 -11.59
C LEU A 308 -12.56 1.68 -12.95
N GLY A 309 -12.37 0.95 -14.07
CA GLY A 309 -12.60 1.45 -15.41
C GLY A 309 -11.55 2.47 -15.88
N TRP A 310 -10.35 2.44 -15.30
CA TRP A 310 -9.21 3.29 -15.68
C TRP A 310 -8.26 2.58 -16.64
N HIS A 311 -8.83 2.00 -17.72
CA HIS A 311 -8.05 1.25 -18.71
C HIS A 311 -6.92 2.05 -19.35
N ASP A 312 -7.13 3.36 -19.55
CA ASP A 312 -6.09 4.25 -20.10
C ASP A 312 -4.95 4.47 -19.12
N ARG A 313 -5.24 4.62 -17.82
CA ARG A 313 -4.21 4.68 -16.78
C ARG A 313 -3.45 3.36 -16.68
N ALA A 314 -4.14 2.23 -16.78
CA ALA A 314 -3.53 0.90 -16.79
C ALA A 314 -2.54 0.77 -17.97
N ARG A 315 -2.96 1.10 -19.19
CA ARG A 315 -2.07 1.11 -20.35
C ARG A 315 -0.87 2.05 -20.16
N THR A 316 -1.09 3.25 -19.65
CA THR A 316 -0.01 4.20 -19.37
C THR A 316 1.00 3.62 -18.38
N HIS A 317 0.54 2.99 -17.31
CA HIS A 317 1.39 2.31 -16.33
C HIS A 317 2.23 1.21 -16.98
N PHE A 318 1.59 0.32 -17.73
CA PHE A 318 2.27 -0.80 -18.38
C PHE A 318 3.27 -0.33 -19.44
N ASP A 319 2.92 0.66 -20.25
CA ASP A 319 3.81 1.24 -21.27
C ASP A 319 5.06 1.87 -20.64
N ASN A 320 4.89 2.59 -19.53
CA ASN A 320 5.99 3.23 -18.83
C ASN A 320 7.00 2.23 -18.25
N TYR A 321 6.52 1.09 -17.76
CA TYR A 321 7.40 0.03 -17.30
C TYR A 321 7.90 -0.87 -18.44
N ALA A 322 7.14 -1.04 -19.52
CA ALA A 322 7.63 -1.70 -20.72
C ALA A 322 8.90 -1.01 -21.27
N ALA A 323 8.90 0.32 -21.25
CA ALA A 323 10.07 1.12 -21.63
C ALA A 323 11.27 0.97 -20.67
N SER A 324 11.09 0.30 -19.51
CA SER A 324 12.18 0.01 -18.57
C SER A 324 12.72 -1.41 -18.72
N GLN A 325 12.19 -2.22 -19.65
CA GLN A 325 12.70 -3.57 -19.86
C GLN A 325 14.10 -3.53 -20.45
N VAL A 326 14.98 -4.37 -19.91
CA VAL A 326 16.31 -4.58 -20.46
C VAL A 326 16.19 -5.47 -21.69
N THR A 327 16.61 -4.98 -22.85
CA THR A 327 16.47 -5.69 -24.14
C THR A 327 17.80 -6.09 -24.77
N GLU A 328 18.93 -5.63 -24.21
CA GLU A 328 20.26 -5.92 -24.72
C GLU A 328 20.78 -7.28 -24.28
N VAL A 329 21.42 -7.99 -25.20
CA VAL A 329 21.96 -9.34 -24.99
C VAL A 329 23.46 -9.34 -25.27
N PRO A 330 24.25 -10.09 -24.50
CA PRO A 330 24.04 -10.66 -23.17
C PRO A 330 24.53 -9.68 -22.11
N ASN A 331 23.68 -8.92 -21.51
CA ASN A 331 24.11 -8.15 -20.37
C ASN A 331 24.21 -9.06 -19.15
N THR A 332 25.42 -9.56 -18.90
CA THR A 332 25.73 -10.17 -17.62
C THR A 332 25.87 -9.07 -16.60
N ILE A 333 24.84 -8.75 -15.92
CA ILE A 333 24.97 -7.98 -14.72
C ILE A 333 25.13 -8.90 -13.53
N SER A 334 25.75 -8.35 -12.49
CA SER A 334 25.68 -8.92 -11.16
C SER A 334 24.20 -9.06 -10.81
N HIS A 335 23.63 -10.10 -11.24
CA HIS A 335 22.33 -10.70 -11.18
C HIS A 335 21.11 -9.85 -10.75
N PRO A 336 19.96 -10.08 -11.41
CA PRO A 336 18.75 -9.31 -11.21
C PRO A 336 18.09 -9.51 -9.84
N ALA A 337 18.39 -10.59 -9.14
CA ALA A 337 17.89 -10.86 -7.80
C ALA A 337 18.79 -10.29 -6.71
N GLN A 338 19.86 -9.59 -7.07
CA GLN A 338 20.75 -8.96 -6.12
C GLN A 338 20.48 -7.47 -6.02
N ASP A 339 20.13 -7.03 -4.85
CA ASP A 339 20.28 -5.65 -4.43
C ASP A 339 21.68 -5.52 -3.81
N SER A 340 22.55 -4.72 -4.41
CA SER A 340 23.91 -4.53 -3.91
C SER A 340 23.93 -3.89 -2.52
N ALA A 341 22.91 -3.09 -2.18
CA ALA A 341 22.77 -2.49 -0.86
C ALA A 341 22.34 -3.49 0.20
N LEU A 342 21.60 -4.52 -0.18
CA LEU A 342 21.15 -5.60 0.71
C LEU A 342 22.05 -6.84 0.66
N ALA A 343 23.05 -6.87 -0.22
CA ALA A 343 23.94 -8.00 -0.45
C ALA A 343 23.18 -9.32 -0.70
N LEU A 344 22.02 -9.27 -1.32
CA LEU A 344 21.19 -10.44 -1.61
C LEU A 344 21.85 -11.27 -2.69
N ALA A 345 22.23 -12.48 -2.34
CA ALA A 345 22.73 -13.43 -3.30
C ALA A 345 21.59 -13.95 -4.19
N ARG A 346 21.89 -14.28 -5.42
CA ARG A 346 20.94 -14.89 -6.34
C ARG A 346 20.85 -16.39 -6.14
N SER A 347 19.74 -16.92 -6.59
CA SER A 347 19.54 -18.34 -6.75
C SER A 347 20.21 -18.86 -8.04
N ALA A 348 20.80 -20.05 -7.98
CA ALA A 348 21.26 -20.76 -9.13
C ALA A 348 21.05 -22.26 -8.91
N LYS A 349 20.09 -22.86 -9.60
CA LYS A 349 19.86 -24.31 -9.57
C LYS A 349 21.02 -25.08 -10.09
N ILE A 350 21.67 -24.58 -11.13
CA ILE A 350 22.90 -25.15 -11.68
C ILE A 350 24.03 -24.18 -11.32
N TRP A 351 24.93 -24.63 -10.47
CA TRP A 351 26.07 -23.82 -10.04
C TRP A 351 26.92 -23.38 -11.24
N GLY A 352 27.24 -22.10 -11.27
CA GLY A 352 27.98 -21.49 -12.37
C GLY A 352 27.16 -21.10 -13.58
N THR A 353 25.85 -21.34 -13.59
CA THR A 353 24.97 -20.83 -14.66
C THR A 353 25.00 -19.32 -14.70
N PRO A 354 25.37 -18.71 -15.84
CA PRO A 354 25.33 -17.27 -15.97
C PRO A 354 23.88 -16.79 -15.91
N GLN A 355 23.68 -15.67 -15.24
CA GLN A 355 22.38 -15.01 -15.24
C GLN A 355 22.42 -13.75 -16.10
N TYR A 356 21.32 -13.49 -16.76
CA TYR A 356 21.21 -12.44 -17.74
C TYR A 356 20.11 -11.45 -17.33
N SER A 357 20.32 -10.19 -17.66
CA SER A 357 19.33 -9.14 -17.42
C SER A 357 18.31 -8.99 -18.54
N ASN A 358 18.62 -9.52 -19.71
CA ASN A 358 17.78 -9.41 -20.89
C ASN A 358 16.38 -10.01 -20.65
N GLY A 359 15.36 -9.16 -20.64
CA GLY A 359 13.98 -9.47 -20.27
C GLY A 359 13.55 -8.95 -18.91
N TYR A 360 14.47 -8.47 -18.08
CA TYR A 360 14.16 -7.89 -16.77
C TYR A 360 13.50 -6.51 -16.90
N ILE A 361 12.43 -6.27 -16.14
CA ILE A 361 11.71 -5.00 -16.08
C ILE A 361 12.20 -4.24 -14.86
N CYS A 362 12.84 -3.09 -15.09
CA CYS A 362 13.49 -2.31 -14.05
C CYS A 362 12.51 -1.57 -13.15
N ARG A 363 13.02 -1.16 -11.98
CA ARG A 363 12.25 -0.53 -10.91
C ARG A 363 11.62 0.81 -11.32
N ASN A 364 12.38 1.64 -12.04
CA ASN A 364 11.94 2.99 -12.38
C ASN A 364 11.33 3.01 -13.79
N PRO A 365 10.15 3.63 -13.96
CA PRO A 365 9.52 3.70 -15.27
C PRO A 365 10.42 4.41 -16.28
N ARG A 366 10.44 3.94 -17.53
CA ARG A 366 11.23 4.46 -18.66
C ARG A 366 12.75 4.43 -18.46
N ARG A 367 13.26 3.72 -17.44
CA ARG A 367 14.70 3.62 -17.15
C ARG A 367 15.10 2.17 -16.97
N ASN A 368 15.98 1.67 -17.82
CA ASN A 368 16.45 0.28 -17.79
C ASN A 368 17.80 0.10 -17.09
N ASN A 369 18.09 0.93 -16.09
CA ASN A 369 19.40 1.01 -15.44
C ASN A 369 19.39 0.68 -13.94
N GLN A 370 18.24 0.31 -13.38
CA GLN A 370 18.14 -0.06 -11.96
C GLN A 370 17.31 -1.32 -11.79
N MET A 371 17.96 -2.39 -11.48
CA MET A 371 17.31 -3.63 -11.07
C MET A 371 16.93 -3.57 -9.59
N HIS A 372 15.91 -4.35 -9.26
CA HIS A 372 15.44 -4.50 -7.91
C HIS A 372 15.06 -5.97 -7.65
N HIS A 373 14.08 -6.26 -6.81
CA HIS A 373 13.64 -7.62 -6.58
C HIS A 373 13.01 -8.22 -7.83
N TYR A 374 13.39 -9.45 -8.16
CA TYR A 374 12.98 -10.10 -9.41
C TYR A 374 11.48 -10.41 -9.46
N ASP A 375 10.90 -10.78 -8.32
CA ASP A 375 9.50 -11.18 -8.19
C ASP A 375 8.49 -10.06 -8.49
N MET A 376 8.91 -8.81 -8.48
CA MET A 376 8.09 -7.70 -8.98
C MET A 376 7.81 -7.82 -10.47
N ASN A 377 8.69 -8.46 -11.22
CA ASN A 377 8.47 -8.75 -12.64
C ASN A 377 7.34 -9.75 -12.84
N LEU A 378 7.26 -10.78 -12.00
CA LEU A 378 6.16 -11.75 -12.01
C LEU A 378 4.82 -11.07 -11.81
N CYS A 379 4.74 -10.19 -10.80
CA CYS A 379 3.52 -9.44 -10.52
C CYS A 379 3.15 -8.47 -11.64
N TYR A 380 4.10 -7.72 -12.19
CA TYR A 380 3.86 -6.83 -13.32
C TYR A 380 3.29 -7.57 -14.54
N ILE A 381 3.85 -8.72 -14.87
CA ILE A 381 3.36 -9.54 -15.99
C ILE A 381 1.96 -10.06 -15.70
N ASP A 382 1.69 -10.49 -14.46
CA ASP A 382 0.36 -10.94 -14.08
C ASP A 382 -0.68 -9.82 -14.16
N GLU A 383 -0.35 -8.62 -13.67
CA GLU A 383 -1.19 -7.42 -13.81
C GLU A 383 -1.48 -7.07 -15.29
N LEU A 384 -0.46 -7.18 -16.17
CA LEU A 384 -0.63 -6.97 -17.61
C LEU A 384 -1.53 -8.03 -18.25
N LEU A 385 -1.38 -9.28 -17.88
CA LEU A 385 -2.22 -10.37 -18.37
C LEU A 385 -3.69 -10.21 -17.93
N TRP A 386 -3.91 -9.75 -16.70
CA TRP A 386 -5.23 -9.37 -16.22
C TRP A 386 -5.83 -8.21 -17.01
N HIS A 387 -5.03 -7.21 -17.36
CA HIS A 387 -5.48 -6.12 -18.23
C HIS A 387 -5.99 -6.62 -19.57
N PHE A 388 -5.30 -7.59 -20.18
CA PHE A 388 -5.78 -8.21 -21.42
C PHE A 388 -7.10 -8.98 -21.23
N ASN A 389 -7.26 -9.68 -20.11
CA ASN A 389 -8.51 -10.36 -19.78
C ASN A 389 -9.69 -9.38 -19.60
N TRP A 390 -9.44 -8.23 -18.99
CA TRP A 390 -10.45 -7.19 -18.79
C TRP A 390 -10.86 -6.50 -20.07
N THR A 391 -9.90 -6.14 -20.90
CA THR A 391 -10.13 -5.27 -22.06
C THR A 391 -10.39 -6.03 -23.36
N GLY A 392 -9.82 -7.23 -23.50
CA GLY A 392 -9.83 -7.97 -24.76
C GLY A 392 -9.10 -7.24 -25.90
N ASP A 393 -8.24 -6.27 -25.60
CA ASP A 393 -7.54 -5.44 -26.58
C ASP A 393 -6.39 -6.23 -27.24
N LEU A 394 -6.71 -6.87 -28.38
CA LEU A 394 -5.75 -7.67 -29.12
C LEU A 394 -4.66 -6.82 -29.81
N GLU A 395 -4.93 -5.56 -30.13
CA GLU A 395 -3.91 -4.67 -30.70
C GLU A 395 -2.87 -4.32 -29.63
N TYR A 396 -3.34 -4.01 -28.45
CA TYR A 396 -2.44 -3.77 -27.31
C TYR A 396 -1.65 -5.04 -26.95
N ALA A 397 -2.29 -6.20 -26.96
CA ALA A 397 -1.64 -7.48 -26.73
C ALA A 397 -0.52 -7.75 -27.76
N ARG A 398 -0.75 -7.49 -29.06
CA ARG A 398 0.30 -7.58 -30.10
C ARG A 398 1.46 -6.63 -29.83
N ARG A 399 1.17 -5.40 -29.41
CA ARG A 399 2.20 -4.42 -29.09
C ARG A 399 3.07 -4.85 -27.91
N MET A 400 2.47 -5.46 -26.89
CA MET A 400 3.14 -5.90 -25.68
C MET A 400 3.73 -7.32 -25.78
N TRP A 401 3.43 -8.03 -26.87
CA TRP A 401 3.88 -9.41 -27.08
C TRP A 401 5.40 -9.58 -26.99
N PRO A 402 6.25 -8.73 -27.58
CA PRO A 402 7.70 -8.84 -27.45
C PRO A 402 8.18 -8.70 -26.01
N LEU A 403 7.56 -7.83 -25.21
CA LEU A 403 7.87 -7.66 -23.80
C LEU A 403 7.55 -8.94 -23.00
N LEU A 404 6.36 -9.50 -23.22
CA LEU A 404 5.89 -10.70 -22.54
C LEU A 404 6.79 -11.91 -22.84
N THR A 405 7.06 -12.15 -24.12
CA THR A 405 7.87 -13.29 -24.56
C THR A 405 9.32 -13.21 -24.09
N LEU A 406 9.89 -12.00 -24.11
CA LEU A 406 11.24 -11.77 -23.62
C LEU A 406 11.33 -11.98 -22.10
N HIS A 407 10.30 -11.56 -21.35
CA HIS A 407 10.22 -11.81 -19.92
C HIS A 407 10.11 -13.32 -19.62
N LEU A 408 9.23 -14.06 -20.29
CA LEU A 408 9.08 -15.50 -20.08
C LEU A 408 10.37 -16.26 -20.39
N ALA A 409 11.08 -15.86 -21.45
CA ALA A 409 12.38 -16.42 -21.78
C ALA A 409 13.45 -16.08 -20.73
N TRP A 410 13.39 -14.89 -20.14
CA TRP A 410 14.25 -14.46 -19.04
C TRP A 410 13.99 -15.28 -17.77
N GLU A 411 12.74 -15.48 -17.37
CA GLU A 411 12.35 -16.33 -16.24
C GLU A 411 12.84 -17.77 -16.42
N LYS A 412 12.54 -18.37 -17.56
CA LYS A 412 12.94 -19.75 -17.87
C LYS A 412 14.44 -19.94 -17.77
N ARG A 413 15.20 -19.08 -18.40
CA ARG A 413 16.66 -19.18 -18.45
C ARG A 413 17.33 -19.01 -17.08
N ASN A 414 16.82 -18.08 -16.26
CA ASN A 414 17.45 -17.75 -14.99
C ASN A 414 16.94 -18.58 -13.81
N PHE A 415 15.67 -18.98 -13.82
CA PHE A 415 15.01 -19.58 -12.65
C PHE A 415 14.53 -21.04 -12.87
N ASP A 416 14.57 -21.54 -14.09
CA ASP A 416 14.39 -22.97 -14.37
C ASP A 416 15.42 -23.47 -15.41
N PRO A 417 16.74 -23.30 -15.14
CA PRO A 417 17.79 -23.66 -16.09
C PRO A 417 17.96 -25.17 -16.27
N ASP A 418 17.54 -26.01 -15.33
CA ASP A 418 17.53 -27.46 -15.40
C ASP A 418 16.27 -28.02 -16.06
N ASN A 419 15.35 -27.16 -16.44
CA ASN A 419 14.14 -27.48 -17.18
C ASN A 419 13.24 -28.52 -16.48
N ASP A 420 13.19 -28.49 -15.14
CA ASP A 420 12.39 -29.43 -14.37
C ASP A 420 10.93 -28.94 -14.14
N GLY A 421 10.61 -27.73 -14.59
CA GLY A 421 9.29 -27.12 -14.50
C GLY A 421 8.99 -26.45 -13.16
N LEU A 422 9.95 -26.37 -12.24
CA LEU A 422 9.80 -25.65 -11.00
C LEU A 422 10.77 -24.47 -10.95
N TYR A 423 10.22 -23.28 -10.76
CA TYR A 423 10.98 -22.04 -10.81
C TYR A 423 11.55 -21.69 -9.44
N ASP A 424 12.80 -21.30 -9.44
CA ASP A 424 13.48 -20.84 -8.24
C ASP A 424 12.94 -19.48 -7.76
N ALA A 425 13.07 -19.24 -6.49
CA ALA A 425 13.05 -17.91 -5.93
C ALA A 425 14.18 -17.76 -4.92
N TYR A 426 14.61 -16.55 -4.70
CA TYR A 426 15.66 -16.29 -3.74
C TYR A 426 15.23 -15.28 -2.69
N ALA A 427 15.03 -14.04 -3.08
CA ALA A 427 14.45 -13.01 -2.25
C ALA A 427 13.16 -12.53 -2.89
N CYS A 428 12.07 -12.69 -2.18
CA CYS A 428 10.75 -12.25 -2.60
C CYS A 428 10.30 -11.11 -1.72
N ILE A 429 9.83 -10.04 -2.32
CA ILE A 429 9.41 -8.88 -1.53
C ILE A 429 7.89 -8.71 -1.53
N TRP A 430 7.23 -9.05 -2.61
CA TRP A 430 5.79 -8.81 -2.71
C TRP A 430 4.93 -9.85 -1.96
N ALA A 431 5.47 -11.04 -1.72
CA ALA A 431 4.77 -12.04 -0.90
C ALA A 431 4.86 -11.68 0.58
N SER A 432 6.04 -11.26 1.02
CA SER A 432 6.33 -10.75 2.36
C SER A 432 7.66 -10.00 2.30
N ASP A 433 7.74 -8.82 2.88
CA ASP A 433 8.98 -8.05 2.88
C ASP A 433 10.18 -8.90 3.28
N ALA A 434 11.16 -8.97 2.38
CA ALA A 434 12.41 -9.69 2.58
C ALA A 434 12.24 -11.18 2.93
N LEU A 435 11.29 -11.85 2.30
CA LEU A 435 11.19 -13.31 2.39
C LEU A 435 12.34 -13.97 1.64
N TYR A 436 13.09 -14.82 2.32
CA TYR A 436 14.24 -15.50 1.78
C TYR A 436 13.99 -16.99 1.64
N TYR A 437 14.37 -17.53 0.49
CA TYR A 437 14.42 -18.97 0.22
C TYR A 437 15.86 -19.42 0.02
N ASN A 438 16.11 -20.69 0.31
CA ASN A 438 17.43 -21.31 0.07
C ASN A 438 17.62 -21.76 -1.39
N SER A 439 17.17 -20.96 -2.31
CA SER A 439 17.13 -21.23 -3.74
C SER A 439 16.65 -22.65 -4.09
N GLY A 440 15.54 -22.76 -4.69
CA GLY A 440 14.96 -24.06 -5.05
C GLY A 440 13.58 -23.87 -5.65
N ALA A 441 12.92 -24.97 -5.86
CA ALA A 441 11.58 -25.00 -6.40
C ALA A 441 10.59 -24.32 -5.47
N VAL A 442 10.09 -23.15 -5.85
CA VAL A 442 9.19 -22.36 -5.01
C VAL A 442 7.78 -22.35 -5.60
N THR A 443 6.80 -22.70 -4.79
CA THR A 443 5.41 -22.84 -5.25
C THR A 443 4.85 -21.57 -5.86
N HIS A 444 4.98 -20.40 -5.21
CA HIS A 444 4.38 -19.18 -5.75
C HIS A 444 5.05 -18.69 -7.05
N SER A 445 6.38 -18.77 -7.16
CA SER A 445 7.09 -18.40 -8.39
C SER A 445 6.72 -19.33 -9.54
N SER A 446 6.64 -20.64 -9.27
CA SER A 446 6.20 -21.62 -10.27
C SER A 446 4.75 -21.41 -10.67
N ALA A 447 3.86 -21.08 -9.73
CA ALA A 447 2.45 -20.80 -10.01
C ALA A 447 2.28 -19.58 -10.94
N TYR A 448 3.02 -18.50 -10.71
CA TYR A 448 2.98 -17.34 -11.62
C TYR A 448 3.53 -17.65 -13.00
N ASN A 449 4.63 -18.42 -13.09
CA ASN A 449 5.16 -18.83 -14.38
C ASN A 449 4.21 -19.79 -15.12
N TYR A 450 3.50 -20.66 -14.40
CA TYR A 450 2.41 -21.46 -14.97
C TYR A 450 1.34 -20.57 -15.61
N ARG A 451 0.80 -19.63 -14.84
CA ARG A 451 -0.22 -18.70 -15.31
C ARG A 451 0.27 -17.83 -16.46
N GLY A 452 1.51 -17.31 -16.35
CA GLY A 452 2.13 -16.52 -17.41
C GLY A 452 2.20 -17.27 -18.73
N ASN A 453 2.67 -18.51 -18.74
CA ASN A 453 2.73 -19.34 -19.94
C ASN A 453 1.35 -19.77 -20.43
N LYS A 454 0.43 -20.18 -19.54
CA LYS A 454 -0.94 -20.53 -19.89
C LYS A 454 -1.66 -19.39 -20.63
N LEU A 455 -1.60 -18.16 -20.08
CA LEU A 455 -2.24 -16.99 -20.71
C LEU A 455 -1.47 -16.52 -21.96
N ALA A 456 -0.15 -16.65 -22.00
CA ALA A 456 0.63 -16.38 -23.22
C ALA A 456 0.21 -17.29 -24.36
N ALA A 457 -0.02 -18.60 -24.09
CA ALA A 457 -0.53 -19.51 -25.11
C ALA A 457 -1.90 -19.07 -25.66
N LEU A 458 -2.82 -18.65 -24.79
CA LEU A 458 -4.13 -18.14 -25.20
C LEU A 458 -4.05 -16.83 -26.02
N ILE A 459 -3.14 -15.95 -25.63
CA ILE A 459 -2.91 -14.69 -26.36
C ILE A 459 -2.30 -14.99 -27.72
N ALA A 460 -1.28 -15.88 -27.79
CA ALA A 460 -0.64 -16.29 -29.04
C ALA A 460 -1.68 -16.75 -30.07
N GLU A 461 -2.59 -17.67 -29.69
CA GLU A 461 -3.69 -18.12 -30.57
C GLU A 461 -4.53 -16.95 -31.12
N LYS A 462 -4.84 -15.97 -30.27
CA LYS A 462 -5.70 -14.84 -30.65
C LYS A 462 -5.00 -13.81 -31.53
N ILE A 463 -3.69 -13.65 -31.39
CA ILE A 463 -2.93 -12.69 -32.18
C ILE A 463 -2.23 -13.31 -33.40
N GLY A 464 -2.30 -14.64 -33.58
CA GLY A 464 -1.74 -15.36 -34.73
C GLY A 464 -0.28 -15.76 -34.56
N GLU A 465 0.21 -15.87 -33.32
CA GLU A 465 1.52 -16.37 -32.94
C GLU A 465 1.44 -17.87 -32.59
N ASP A 466 2.60 -18.57 -32.49
CA ASP A 466 2.65 -19.98 -32.11
C ASP A 466 2.41 -20.17 -30.59
N PRO A 467 1.30 -20.81 -30.18
CA PRO A 467 1.01 -21.06 -28.77
C PRO A 467 1.76 -22.25 -28.18
N THR A 468 2.35 -23.11 -29.02
CA THR A 468 2.89 -24.42 -28.62
C THR A 468 3.93 -24.34 -27.51
N PRO A 469 5.00 -23.51 -27.60
CA PRO A 469 6.03 -23.48 -26.58
C PRO A 469 5.52 -23.06 -25.21
N TYR A 470 4.54 -22.16 -25.18
CA TYR A 470 3.94 -21.66 -23.93
C TYR A 470 3.00 -22.70 -23.30
N ARG A 471 2.24 -23.42 -24.13
CA ARG A 471 1.37 -24.50 -23.65
C ARG A 471 2.16 -25.64 -23.07
N GLU A 472 3.20 -26.10 -23.77
CA GLU A 472 4.09 -27.16 -23.30
C GLU A 472 4.79 -26.77 -21.98
N GLU A 473 5.24 -25.54 -21.85
CA GLU A 473 5.84 -25.05 -20.62
C GLU A 473 4.82 -24.98 -19.47
N ALA A 474 3.62 -24.46 -19.72
CA ALA A 474 2.54 -24.43 -18.72
C ALA A 474 2.19 -25.84 -18.21
N ASP A 475 2.02 -26.81 -19.14
CA ASP A 475 1.69 -28.20 -18.78
C ASP A 475 2.80 -28.85 -17.94
N LYS A 476 4.06 -28.56 -18.28
CA LYS A 476 5.23 -29.03 -17.53
C LYS A 476 5.23 -28.47 -16.10
N ILE A 477 5.03 -27.17 -15.95
CA ILE A 477 4.99 -26.50 -14.65
C ILE A 477 3.84 -27.05 -13.80
N LEU A 478 2.64 -27.14 -14.35
CA LEU A 478 1.47 -27.67 -13.65
C LEU A 478 1.71 -29.10 -13.15
N LYS A 479 2.27 -29.95 -14.01
CA LYS A 479 2.63 -31.31 -13.65
C LYS A 479 3.67 -31.34 -12.52
N ALA A 480 4.71 -30.52 -12.61
CA ALA A 480 5.77 -30.46 -11.61
C ALA A 480 5.25 -29.98 -10.25
N LEU A 481 4.45 -28.92 -10.22
CA LEU A 481 3.80 -28.42 -9.01
C LEU A 481 2.97 -29.51 -8.31
N ASN A 482 2.13 -30.20 -9.07
CA ASN A 482 1.19 -31.19 -8.51
C ASN A 482 1.82 -32.56 -8.20
N THR A 483 2.99 -32.87 -8.77
CA THR A 483 3.68 -34.14 -8.48
C THR A 483 4.80 -34.01 -7.44
N ARG A 484 5.37 -32.82 -7.28
CA ARG A 484 6.53 -32.63 -6.38
C ARG A 484 6.25 -31.76 -5.17
N LEU A 485 5.35 -30.79 -5.27
CA LEU A 485 5.08 -29.86 -4.18
C LEU A 485 3.71 -30.06 -3.53
N TRP A 486 2.75 -30.69 -4.20
CA TRP A 486 1.47 -31.02 -3.60
C TRP A 486 1.63 -32.08 -2.50
N LEU A 487 1.09 -31.85 -1.33
CA LEU A 487 1.10 -32.71 -0.15
C LEU A 487 -0.32 -33.26 0.12
N PRO A 488 -0.70 -34.40 -0.45
CA PRO A 488 -2.07 -34.93 -0.32
C PRO A 488 -2.53 -35.11 1.12
N GLU A 489 -1.63 -35.57 1.98
CA GLU A 489 -1.90 -35.84 3.40
C GLU A 489 -2.11 -34.56 4.22
N ARG A 490 -1.61 -33.42 3.72
CA ARG A 490 -1.76 -32.09 4.35
C ARG A 490 -2.81 -31.22 3.67
N GLY A 491 -3.17 -31.52 2.43
CA GLY A 491 -4.16 -30.78 1.66
C GLY A 491 -3.68 -29.43 1.14
N HIS A 492 -2.38 -29.22 0.98
CA HIS A 492 -1.81 -28.00 0.41
C HIS A 492 -0.47 -28.26 -0.28
N TRP A 493 0.08 -27.28 -0.98
CA TRP A 493 1.43 -27.32 -1.55
C TRP A 493 2.46 -26.99 -0.48
N ALA A 494 3.61 -27.68 -0.52
CA ALA A 494 4.79 -27.26 0.19
C ALA A 494 5.19 -25.84 -0.23
N GLU A 495 5.79 -25.08 0.66
CA GLU A 495 6.22 -23.72 0.34
C GLU A 495 7.33 -23.73 -0.71
N PHE A 496 8.34 -24.58 -0.51
CA PHE A 496 9.43 -24.76 -1.45
C PHE A 496 10.22 -26.06 -1.17
N GLN A 497 11.08 -26.43 -2.11
CA GLN A 497 12.06 -27.50 -1.96
C GLN A 497 13.47 -26.91 -2.07
N ASP A 498 14.35 -27.25 -1.13
CA ASP A 498 15.76 -26.82 -1.18
C ASP A 498 16.43 -27.29 -2.47
N PHE A 499 17.25 -26.41 -3.03
CA PHE A 499 18.10 -26.74 -4.16
C PHE A 499 19.35 -27.51 -3.72
N MET A 500 19.97 -27.14 -2.59
CA MET A 500 21.23 -27.68 -2.10
C MET A 500 21.04 -28.70 -0.98
N GLY A 501 22.06 -29.44 -0.69
CA GLY A 501 22.10 -30.42 0.39
C GLY A 501 21.16 -31.60 0.18
N HIS A 502 20.30 -31.84 1.14
CA HIS A 502 19.37 -32.99 1.11
C HIS A 502 18.12 -32.77 0.26
N ARG A 503 17.99 -31.63 -0.43
CA ARG A 503 16.80 -31.22 -1.20
C ARG A 503 15.51 -31.37 -0.38
N ARG A 504 15.58 -30.89 0.84
CA ARG A 504 14.46 -30.98 1.78
C ARG A 504 13.24 -30.24 1.26
N LEU A 505 12.11 -30.87 1.39
CA LEU A 505 10.80 -30.24 1.16
C LEU A 505 10.37 -29.47 2.42
N HIS A 506 10.04 -28.20 2.27
CA HIS A 506 9.50 -27.36 3.33
C HIS A 506 7.98 -27.44 3.27
N GLU A 507 7.45 -28.34 4.10
CA GLU A 507 6.06 -28.78 4.03
C GLU A 507 5.06 -27.75 4.58
N ASP A 508 5.47 -26.85 5.44
CA ASP A 508 4.59 -25.80 5.94
C ASP A 508 4.34 -24.78 4.84
N ALA A 509 3.13 -24.33 4.70
CA ALA A 509 2.75 -23.32 3.72
C ALA A 509 2.24 -22.05 4.42
N ALA A 510 2.68 -20.91 3.95
CA ALA A 510 2.10 -19.63 4.31
C ALA A 510 0.86 -19.34 3.46
N VAL A 511 0.07 -18.35 3.87
CA VAL A 511 -1.13 -17.93 3.14
C VAL A 511 -0.79 -17.55 1.69
N TRP A 512 0.33 -16.89 1.46
CA TRP A 512 0.75 -16.51 0.10
C TRP A 512 1.05 -17.70 -0.81
N THR A 513 1.61 -18.77 -0.30
CA THR A 513 1.84 -20.00 -1.08
C THR A 513 0.52 -20.55 -1.62
N ILE A 514 -0.50 -20.57 -0.76
CA ILE A 514 -1.82 -21.11 -1.09
C ILE A 514 -2.56 -20.18 -2.05
N TYR A 515 -2.69 -18.90 -1.74
CA TYR A 515 -3.48 -18.03 -2.60
C TYR A 515 -2.85 -17.84 -3.99
N HIS A 516 -1.53 -17.91 -4.12
CA HIS A 516 -0.91 -17.86 -5.46
C HIS A 516 -1.18 -19.11 -6.29
N ALA A 517 -1.14 -20.29 -5.68
CA ALA A 517 -1.52 -21.52 -6.36
C ALA A 517 -3.00 -21.51 -6.80
N LEU A 518 -3.88 -20.98 -5.94
CA LEU A 518 -5.32 -20.86 -6.25
C LEU A 518 -5.59 -19.80 -7.32
N ASP A 519 -5.04 -18.61 -7.14
CA ASP A 519 -5.23 -17.48 -8.06
C ASP A 519 -4.66 -17.75 -9.46
N SER A 520 -3.63 -18.57 -9.55
CA SER A 520 -3.00 -18.98 -10.80
C SER A 520 -3.66 -20.19 -11.48
N ASP A 521 -4.78 -20.71 -10.97
CA ASP A 521 -5.48 -21.90 -11.49
C ASP A 521 -4.62 -23.19 -11.47
N VAL A 522 -3.70 -23.32 -10.50
CA VAL A 522 -2.92 -24.55 -10.31
C VAL A 522 -3.77 -25.64 -9.67
N ALA A 523 -4.70 -25.24 -8.81
CA ALA A 523 -5.56 -26.13 -8.05
C ALA A 523 -6.74 -26.67 -8.88
N ASP A 524 -7.03 -27.95 -8.73
CA ASP A 524 -8.37 -28.43 -9.03
C ASP A 524 -9.37 -28.02 -7.92
N PRO A 525 -10.70 -28.16 -8.09
CA PRO A 525 -11.69 -27.75 -7.09
C PRO A 525 -11.52 -28.43 -5.73
N PHE A 526 -11.05 -29.68 -5.69
CA PHE A 526 -10.83 -30.41 -4.47
C PHE A 526 -9.57 -29.97 -3.75
N GLN A 527 -8.49 -29.75 -4.48
CA GLN A 527 -7.27 -29.15 -3.96
C GLN A 527 -7.53 -27.74 -3.41
N ALA A 528 -8.33 -26.93 -4.09
CA ALA A 528 -8.71 -25.60 -3.64
C ALA A 528 -9.49 -25.66 -2.31
N TYR A 529 -10.43 -26.59 -2.19
CA TYR A 529 -11.18 -26.81 -0.94
C TYR A 529 -10.25 -27.22 0.21
N LEU A 530 -9.34 -28.15 -0.02
CA LEU A 530 -8.41 -28.61 1.01
C LEU A 530 -7.45 -27.49 1.44
N ALA A 531 -6.89 -26.75 0.49
CA ALA A 531 -5.95 -25.67 0.75
C ALA A 531 -6.60 -24.49 1.50
N THR A 532 -7.85 -24.14 1.17
CA THR A 532 -8.60 -23.14 1.94
C THR A 532 -8.96 -23.64 3.33
N SER A 533 -9.29 -24.93 3.48
CA SER A 533 -9.51 -25.54 4.79
C SER A 533 -8.25 -25.53 5.66
N TYR A 534 -7.06 -25.71 5.07
CA TYR A 534 -5.80 -25.59 5.79
C TYR A 534 -5.60 -24.17 6.34
N ILE A 535 -5.87 -23.13 5.54
CA ILE A 535 -5.81 -21.73 6.03
C ILE A 535 -6.73 -21.55 7.23
N ASP A 536 -7.95 -22.06 7.14
CA ASP A 536 -8.96 -21.89 8.19
C ASP A 536 -8.64 -22.65 9.50
N ARG A 537 -7.96 -23.78 9.42
CA ARG A 537 -7.80 -24.71 10.54
C ARG A 537 -6.41 -24.73 11.14
N GLU A 538 -5.38 -24.62 10.30
CA GLU A 538 -3.99 -24.87 10.70
C GLU A 538 -3.18 -23.58 10.82
N ILE A 539 -3.50 -22.53 10.02
CA ILE A 539 -2.79 -21.26 10.13
C ILE A 539 -3.38 -20.46 11.29
N PRO A 540 -2.57 -20.08 12.29
CA PRO A 540 -3.05 -19.31 13.43
C PRO A 540 -3.64 -17.95 13.04
N HIS A 541 -4.86 -17.67 13.50
CA HIS A 541 -5.51 -16.38 13.33
C HIS A 541 -5.23 -15.52 14.56
N ILE A 542 -4.16 -14.76 14.51
CA ILE A 542 -3.73 -13.93 15.64
C ILE A 542 -4.40 -12.55 15.51
N PRO A 543 -5.19 -12.11 16.53
CA PRO A 543 -5.74 -10.76 16.53
C PRO A 543 -4.62 -9.72 16.54
N VAL A 544 -4.64 -8.82 15.58
CA VAL A 544 -3.72 -7.68 15.59
C VAL A 544 -4.34 -6.59 16.45
N VAL A 545 -3.69 -6.27 17.55
CA VAL A 545 -4.03 -5.10 18.38
C VAL A 545 -3.34 -3.90 17.73
N THR A 546 -4.11 -2.97 17.20
CA THR A 546 -3.63 -1.70 16.66
C THR A 546 -3.69 -0.61 17.71
#